data_6fff36632d05ce1a8684a3b2167cb10d
#
_entry.id   6fff36632d05ce1a8684a3b2167cb10d
#
_cell.length_a   1.000
_cell.length_b   1.000
_cell.length_c   1.000
_cell.angle_alpha   90.00
_cell.angle_beta   90.00
_cell.angle_gamma   90.00
#
_symmetry.space_group_name_H-M   'P 1'
#
loop_
_entity.id
_entity.type
_entity.pdbx_description
1 polymer ?
#
loop_
_entity_poly.entity_id
_entity_poly.type
_entity_poly.pdbx_seq_one_letter_code
_entity_poly.pdbx_strand_id
1 'polypeptide(L)'
;ALHQCAPSGSALWRVDIEGQPSLFAKIVVLAMADQVRQLSQCTEIPFTVVRGQTTTAPGDNTLKVVISGEGYMAPSKMISGEIKSTFGATFHRDQPGGAPTDSEHLENIEMLAMSAPDLLEKLGLSAMAAQGDFHTLMGRASTRASAMGSLPIVGPIANRALFLERFKAIRLDAKAIPDAEVPWEYGLYLSTAHGSRGMISAPISAMILRDYIMGATDLSRYPTALLAAIHPNRFYYRELRYDL
;
A
#
# COMPACT_ATOMS: atom_id res chain seq x y z
N ALA A 1 9.96 -9.60 14.43
CA ALA A 1 11.29 -9.33 13.88
C ALA A 1 11.62 -10.26 12.71
N LEU A 2 12.57 -9.87 11.87
CA LEU A 2 13.04 -10.65 10.73
C LEU A 2 14.57 -10.71 10.77
N HIS A 3 15.12 -11.92 10.81
CA HIS A 3 16.55 -12.16 10.93
C HIS A 3 17.04 -13.12 9.84
N GLN A 4 18.12 -12.77 9.19
CA GLN A 4 18.81 -13.68 8.27
C GLN A 4 19.62 -14.68 9.10
N CYS A 5 19.40 -15.97 8.90
CA CYS A 5 20.01 -17.06 9.68
C CYS A 5 21.11 -17.80 8.94
N ALA A 6 21.37 -17.45 7.67
CA ALA A 6 22.36 -18.11 6.83
C ALA A 6 23.42 -17.10 6.39
N PRO A 7 24.66 -17.56 6.09
CA PRO A 7 25.70 -16.69 5.54
C PRO A 7 25.25 -16.06 4.22
N SER A 8 25.87 -14.93 3.86
CA SER A 8 25.58 -14.23 2.61
C SER A 8 25.61 -15.18 1.42
N GLY A 9 24.55 -15.18 0.62
CA GLY A 9 24.40 -16.05 -0.55
C GLY A 9 23.46 -17.24 -0.37
N SER A 10 22.95 -17.50 0.86
CA SER A 10 21.87 -18.47 1.07
C SER A 10 20.68 -17.82 1.75
N ALA A 11 19.48 -18.24 1.34
CA ALA A 11 18.23 -17.69 1.89
C ALA A 11 17.73 -18.60 3.02
N LEU A 12 17.86 -18.15 4.25
CA LEU A 12 17.13 -18.69 5.38
C LEU A 12 16.81 -17.55 6.35
N TRP A 13 15.53 -17.26 6.47
CA TRP A 13 15.00 -16.21 7.31
C TRP A 13 14.29 -16.80 8.51
N ARG A 14 14.53 -16.25 9.69
CA ARG A 14 13.71 -16.46 10.88
C ARG A 14 12.76 -15.29 11.02
N VAL A 15 11.48 -15.58 11.09
CA VAL A 15 10.40 -14.64 11.30
C VAL A 15 9.86 -14.81 12.70
N ASP A 16 10.10 -13.82 13.56
CA ASP A 16 9.61 -13.81 14.93
C ASP A 16 8.30 -13.05 15.00
N ILE A 17 7.23 -13.72 15.42
CA ILE A 17 5.88 -13.19 15.59
C ILE A 17 5.58 -13.18 17.09
N GLU A 18 5.10 -12.05 17.59
CA GLU A 18 4.77 -11.92 19.00
C GLU A 18 3.73 -12.97 19.43
N GLY A 19 4.02 -13.68 20.52
CA GLY A 19 3.14 -14.71 21.06
C GLY A 19 3.09 -16.02 20.25
N GLN A 20 3.95 -16.19 19.24
CA GLN A 20 3.99 -17.41 18.43
C GLN A 20 5.41 -17.97 18.30
N PRO A 21 5.57 -19.27 18.00
CA PRO A 21 6.88 -19.84 17.67
C PRO A 21 7.47 -19.15 16.43
N SER A 22 8.81 -19.03 16.39
CA SER A 22 9.52 -18.51 15.22
C SER A 22 9.29 -19.41 14.01
N LEU A 23 9.07 -18.80 12.85
CA LEU A 23 8.98 -19.48 11.57
C LEU A 23 10.30 -19.37 10.81
N PHE A 24 10.63 -20.39 10.03
CA PHE A 24 11.80 -20.38 9.16
C PHE A 24 11.37 -20.54 7.70
N ALA A 25 11.90 -19.69 6.83
CA ALA A 25 11.55 -19.67 5.42
C ALA A 25 12.74 -19.30 4.53
N LYS A 26 12.84 -19.94 3.36
CA LYS A 26 13.82 -19.57 2.33
C LYS A 26 13.39 -18.33 1.55
N ILE A 27 12.08 -18.09 1.48
CA ILE A 27 11.48 -16.98 0.74
C ILE A 27 10.51 -16.28 1.66
N VAL A 28 10.68 -14.96 1.79
CA VAL A 28 9.78 -14.07 2.56
C VAL A 28 9.33 -12.95 1.64
N VAL A 29 8.03 -12.73 1.56
CA VAL A 29 7.43 -11.60 0.86
C VAL A 29 6.80 -10.67 1.89
N LEU A 30 7.32 -9.44 1.98
CA LEU A 30 6.81 -8.42 2.87
C LEU A 30 5.67 -7.66 2.20
N ALA A 31 4.43 -7.92 2.62
CA ALA A 31 3.21 -7.34 2.09
C ALA A 31 2.37 -6.63 3.19
N MET A 32 3.05 -5.93 4.11
CA MET A 32 2.50 -5.39 5.35
C MET A 32 2.21 -3.88 5.27
N ALA A 33 1.99 -3.34 4.07
CA ALA A 33 1.81 -1.91 3.83
C ALA A 33 2.96 -1.07 4.44
N ASP A 34 2.65 -0.03 5.22
CA ASP A 34 3.64 0.83 5.88
C ASP A 34 4.34 0.14 7.07
N GLN A 35 3.77 -0.94 7.60
CA GLN A 35 4.34 -1.68 8.72
C GLN A 35 5.69 -2.33 8.38
N VAL A 36 6.03 -2.50 7.10
CA VAL A 36 7.35 -2.98 6.67
C VAL A 36 8.49 -2.10 7.19
N ARG A 37 8.24 -0.82 7.49
CA ARG A 37 9.25 0.12 8.07
C ARG A 37 9.73 -0.29 9.47
N GLN A 38 9.00 -1.14 10.16
CA GLN A 38 9.42 -1.70 11.45
C GLN A 38 10.52 -2.75 11.31
N LEU A 39 10.78 -3.21 10.09
CA LEU A 39 11.83 -4.16 9.79
C LEU A 39 13.10 -3.42 9.36
N SER A 40 14.24 -3.80 9.94
CA SER A 40 15.54 -3.14 9.69
C SER A 40 15.92 -3.06 8.21
N GLN A 41 15.46 -4.02 7.40
CA GLN A 41 15.71 -4.08 5.96
C GLN A 41 14.91 -3.01 5.17
N CYS A 42 13.90 -2.38 5.79
CA CYS A 42 12.96 -1.49 5.11
C CYS A 42 12.79 -0.11 5.79
N THR A 43 13.52 0.18 6.87
CA THR A 43 13.38 1.43 7.64
C THR A 43 13.53 2.68 6.78
N GLU A 44 14.44 2.65 5.82
CA GLU A 44 14.81 3.78 4.96
C GLU A 44 13.97 3.88 3.69
N ILE A 45 12.99 2.99 3.49
CA ILE A 45 12.09 3.10 2.33
C ILE A 45 11.09 4.24 2.58
N PRO A 46 11.04 5.25 1.69
CA PRO A 46 10.18 6.40 1.91
C PRO A 46 8.72 6.08 1.60
N PHE A 47 7.87 6.20 2.60
CA PHE A 47 6.42 6.05 2.48
C PHE A 47 5.72 7.34 2.87
N THR A 48 4.62 7.62 2.20
CA THR A 48 3.57 8.50 2.67
C THR A 48 2.43 7.64 3.22
N VAL A 49 2.07 7.85 4.47
CA VAL A 49 0.93 7.19 5.09
C VAL A 49 -0.29 8.08 4.91
N VAL A 50 -1.37 7.50 4.40
CA VAL A 50 -2.63 8.21 4.19
C VAL A 50 -3.72 7.50 4.96
N ARG A 51 -4.27 8.18 5.98
CA ARG A 51 -5.47 7.73 6.68
C ARG A 51 -6.67 7.90 5.75
N GLY A 52 -7.61 6.98 5.82
CA GLY A 52 -8.91 7.08 5.17
C GLY A 52 -9.95 6.28 5.92
N GLN A 53 -11.11 6.91 6.07
CA GLN A 53 -12.31 6.29 6.63
C GLN A 53 -13.35 6.10 5.55
N THR A 54 -13.99 4.95 5.54
CA THR A 54 -15.23 4.70 4.82
C THR A 54 -16.40 4.76 5.79
N THR A 55 -17.55 5.17 5.29
CA THR A 55 -18.81 5.18 6.00
C THR A 55 -19.74 4.11 5.42
N THR A 56 -20.41 3.38 6.28
CA THR A 56 -21.44 2.41 5.91
C THR A 56 -22.74 2.78 6.59
N ALA A 57 -23.77 3.02 5.80
CA ALA A 57 -25.12 3.39 6.22
C ALA A 57 -26.15 2.31 5.87
N PRO A 58 -27.34 2.31 6.48
CA PRO A 58 -28.47 1.56 5.96
C PRO A 58 -28.67 1.84 4.46
N GLY A 59 -28.94 0.83 3.67
CA GLY A 59 -29.08 0.91 2.21
C GLY A 59 -30.43 0.44 1.73
N ASP A 60 -30.77 0.73 0.47
CA ASP A 60 -32.06 0.39 -0.12
C ASP A 60 -31.98 -0.53 -1.36
N ASN A 61 -30.81 -1.00 -1.70
CA ASN A 61 -30.58 -1.88 -2.86
C ASN A 61 -30.97 -1.29 -4.23
N THR A 62 -31.13 0.03 -4.35
CA THR A 62 -31.45 0.68 -5.64
C THR A 62 -30.23 0.92 -6.50
N LEU A 63 -29.08 1.19 -5.88
CA LEU A 63 -27.84 1.42 -6.59
C LEU A 63 -27.29 0.09 -7.14
N LYS A 64 -27.17 -0.02 -8.47
CA LYS A 64 -26.67 -1.22 -9.16
C LYS A 64 -25.24 -1.10 -9.70
N VAL A 65 -24.69 0.10 -9.73
CA VAL A 65 -23.37 0.43 -10.24
C VAL A 65 -22.58 1.22 -9.20
N VAL A 66 -21.26 1.27 -9.34
CA VAL A 66 -20.43 2.14 -8.51
C VAL A 66 -20.60 3.58 -9.02
N ILE A 67 -20.88 4.51 -8.11
CA ILE A 67 -20.76 5.95 -8.36
C ILE A 67 -19.36 6.37 -7.94
N SER A 68 -18.71 7.19 -8.74
CA SER A 68 -17.38 7.76 -8.47
C SER A 68 -17.37 9.24 -8.85
N GLY A 69 -16.88 10.08 -7.96
CA GLY A 69 -16.74 11.53 -8.09
C GLY A 69 -15.66 12.00 -7.13
N GLU A 70 -15.94 12.98 -6.30
CA GLU A 70 -15.05 13.39 -5.19
C GLU A 70 -14.83 12.26 -4.19
N GLY A 71 -15.88 11.47 -3.96
CA GLY A 71 -15.82 10.18 -3.29
C GLY A 71 -16.32 9.07 -4.21
N TYR A 72 -16.65 7.93 -3.62
CA TYR A 72 -17.33 6.83 -4.31
C TYR A 72 -18.42 6.24 -3.43
N MET A 73 -19.39 5.60 -4.07
CA MET A 73 -20.36 4.75 -3.39
C MET A 73 -20.51 3.42 -4.12
N ALA A 74 -20.40 2.33 -3.37
CA ALA A 74 -20.60 0.99 -3.90
C ALA A 74 -22.06 0.58 -3.84
N PRO A 75 -22.52 -0.32 -4.73
CA PRO A 75 -23.82 -0.95 -4.61
C PRO A 75 -24.04 -1.57 -3.23
N SER A 76 -25.28 -1.45 -2.74
CA SER A 76 -25.66 -1.99 -1.43
C SER A 76 -25.43 -3.50 -1.37
N LYS A 77 -25.04 -3.99 -0.21
CA LYS A 77 -24.82 -5.40 0.06
C LYS A 77 -25.57 -5.84 1.32
N MET A 78 -25.89 -7.11 1.38
CA MET A 78 -26.34 -7.75 2.61
C MET A 78 -25.14 -7.92 3.55
N ILE A 79 -25.19 -7.25 4.71
CA ILE A 79 -24.17 -7.33 5.77
C ILE A 79 -24.91 -7.64 7.07
N SER A 80 -24.64 -8.78 7.66
CA SER A 80 -25.29 -9.22 8.91
C SER A 80 -26.82 -9.20 8.89
N GLY A 81 -27.42 -9.56 7.75
CA GLY A 81 -28.88 -9.62 7.59
C GLY A 81 -29.53 -8.29 7.22
N GLU A 82 -28.77 -7.21 7.07
CA GLU A 82 -29.27 -5.88 6.70
C GLU A 82 -28.67 -5.42 5.36
N ILE A 83 -29.45 -4.68 4.61
CA ILE A 83 -28.95 -4.05 3.38
C ILE A 83 -28.20 -2.78 3.78
N LYS A 84 -26.92 -2.73 3.44
CA LYS A 84 -26.03 -1.59 3.75
C LYS A 84 -25.32 -1.07 2.52
N SER A 85 -25.09 0.23 2.50
CA SER A 85 -24.35 0.95 1.47
C SER A 85 -23.07 1.51 2.06
N THR A 86 -21.95 1.32 1.38
CA THR A 86 -20.64 1.85 1.79
C THR A 86 -20.19 2.91 0.82
N PHE A 87 -19.73 4.04 1.36
CA PHE A 87 -19.25 5.19 0.60
C PHE A 87 -18.03 5.83 1.30
N GLY A 88 -17.34 6.71 0.59
CA GLY A 88 -16.15 7.43 1.04
C GLY A 88 -15.12 7.55 -0.09
N ALA A 89 -13.88 7.77 0.22
CA ALA A 89 -13.32 7.72 1.56
C ALA A 89 -12.49 8.97 1.81
N THR A 90 -12.40 9.38 3.07
CA THR A 90 -11.54 10.49 3.46
C THR A 90 -10.08 10.24 3.07
N PHE A 91 -9.29 11.30 2.96
CA PHE A 91 -7.91 11.24 2.48
C PHE A 91 -7.02 12.21 3.26
N HIS A 92 -6.52 11.76 4.41
CA HIS A 92 -5.72 12.58 5.32
C HIS A 92 -4.26 12.08 5.32
N ARG A 93 -3.36 12.91 4.78
CA ARG A 93 -1.93 12.59 4.72
C ARG A 93 -1.31 12.72 6.10
N ASP A 94 -0.33 11.85 6.35
CA ASP A 94 0.52 11.85 7.55
C ASP A 94 -0.27 11.79 8.87
N GLN A 95 -1.50 11.28 8.81
CA GLN A 95 -2.31 10.99 9.97
C GLN A 95 -2.23 9.52 10.36
N PRO A 96 -2.18 9.22 11.67
CA PRO A 96 -2.14 7.83 12.14
C PRO A 96 -3.46 7.11 11.84
N GLY A 97 -3.40 5.79 11.82
CA GLY A 97 -4.59 4.96 11.91
C GLY A 97 -5.33 5.22 13.22
N GLY A 98 -6.46 4.60 13.42
CA GLY A 98 -7.23 4.71 14.66
C GLY A 98 -8.70 4.37 14.44
N ALA A 99 -9.52 4.64 15.46
CA ALA A 99 -10.95 4.45 15.38
C ALA A 99 -11.58 5.41 14.34
N PRO A 100 -12.73 5.05 13.76
CA PRO A 100 -13.55 5.97 13.00
C PRO A 100 -14.00 7.18 13.83
N THR A 101 -14.23 8.32 13.16
CA THR A 101 -14.68 9.55 13.80
C THR A 101 -15.94 10.10 13.11
N ASP A 102 -16.74 10.85 13.86
CA ASP A 102 -17.96 11.49 13.35
C ASP A 102 -17.62 12.57 12.31
N SER A 103 -16.50 13.29 12.50
CA SER A 103 -16.06 14.29 11.53
C SER A 103 -15.74 13.68 10.17
N GLU A 104 -15.16 12.47 10.13
CA GLU A 104 -14.92 11.75 8.87
C GLU A 104 -16.21 11.15 8.28
N HIS A 105 -17.22 10.85 9.10
CA HIS A 105 -18.56 10.51 8.59
C HIS A 105 -19.18 11.70 7.88
N LEU A 106 -19.12 12.88 8.47
CA LEU A 106 -19.61 14.12 7.86
C LEU A 106 -18.88 14.42 6.55
N GLU A 107 -17.56 14.36 6.52
CA GLU A 107 -16.75 14.57 5.30
C GLU A 107 -17.15 13.60 4.17
N ASN A 108 -17.36 12.33 4.49
CA ASN A 108 -17.85 11.35 3.51
C ASN A 108 -19.25 11.66 2.99
N ILE A 109 -20.14 12.16 3.84
CA ILE A 109 -21.49 12.60 3.45
C ILE A 109 -21.40 13.81 2.53
N GLU A 110 -20.56 14.79 2.83
CA GLU A 110 -20.31 15.97 2.00
C GLU A 110 -19.77 15.61 0.61
N MET A 111 -18.80 14.68 0.54
CA MET A 111 -18.28 14.17 -0.74
C MET A 111 -19.38 13.46 -1.56
N LEU A 112 -20.25 12.69 -0.90
CA LEU A 112 -21.37 12.04 -1.55
C LEU A 112 -22.39 13.06 -2.06
N ALA A 113 -22.65 14.13 -1.30
CA ALA A 113 -23.55 15.21 -1.71
C ALA A 113 -23.13 15.88 -3.01
N MET A 114 -21.82 16.07 -3.20
CA MET A 114 -21.29 16.63 -4.45
C MET A 114 -21.44 15.69 -5.65
N SER A 115 -21.44 14.39 -5.42
CA SER A 115 -21.43 13.38 -6.50
C SER A 115 -22.82 12.80 -6.79
N ALA A 116 -23.69 12.69 -5.79
CA ALA A 116 -24.99 12.02 -5.89
C ALA A 116 -25.99 12.57 -4.85
N PRO A 117 -26.42 13.85 -4.95
CA PRO A 117 -27.29 14.49 -3.97
C PRO A 117 -28.64 13.76 -3.79
N ASP A 118 -29.26 13.28 -4.86
CA ASP A 118 -30.53 12.56 -4.80
C ASP A 118 -30.42 11.26 -3.99
N LEU A 119 -29.27 10.59 -4.07
CA LEU A 119 -29.03 9.37 -3.31
C LEU A 119 -28.79 9.67 -1.83
N LEU A 120 -28.14 10.78 -1.54
CA LEU A 120 -27.94 11.27 -0.18
C LEU A 120 -29.29 11.49 0.53
N GLU A 121 -30.22 12.20 -0.12
CA GLU A 121 -31.55 12.44 0.38
C GLU A 121 -32.32 11.13 0.60
N LYS A 122 -32.27 10.25 -0.38
CA LYS A 122 -32.99 8.98 -0.34
C LYS A 122 -32.53 8.09 0.81
N LEU A 123 -31.24 8.16 1.20
CA LEU A 123 -30.67 7.43 2.33
C LEU A 123 -30.83 8.16 3.68
N GLY A 124 -31.45 9.33 3.69
CA GLY A 124 -31.66 10.14 4.90
C GLY A 124 -30.39 10.75 5.48
N LEU A 125 -29.30 10.75 4.73
CA LEU A 125 -27.98 11.17 5.21
C LEU A 125 -27.88 12.69 5.40
N SER A 126 -28.66 13.49 4.64
CA SER A 126 -28.76 14.95 4.85
C SER A 126 -29.31 15.30 6.22
N ALA A 127 -30.35 14.59 6.65
CA ALA A 127 -30.95 14.82 7.97
C ALA A 127 -29.98 14.41 9.10
N MET A 128 -29.28 13.30 8.94
CA MET A 128 -28.26 12.86 9.91
C MET A 128 -27.13 13.90 10.03
N ALA A 129 -26.63 14.41 8.93
CA ALA A 129 -25.58 15.44 8.91
C ALA A 129 -26.05 16.73 9.59
N ALA A 130 -27.28 17.18 9.30
CA ALA A 130 -27.84 18.39 9.89
C ALA A 130 -28.06 18.27 11.41
N GLN A 131 -28.33 17.07 11.91
CA GLN A 131 -28.54 16.80 13.35
C GLN A 131 -27.23 16.47 14.07
N GLY A 132 -26.16 16.15 13.34
CA GLY A 132 -24.90 15.66 13.92
C GLY A 132 -25.05 14.29 14.57
N ASP A 133 -26.02 13.49 14.11
CA ASP A 133 -26.33 12.18 14.66
C ASP A 133 -25.87 11.06 13.71
N PHE A 134 -24.75 10.42 14.07
CA PHE A 134 -24.11 9.38 13.27
C PHE A 134 -24.18 7.99 13.93
N HIS A 135 -24.99 7.80 14.98
CA HIS A 135 -24.99 6.57 15.79
C HIS A 135 -25.38 5.31 15.00
N THR A 136 -26.10 5.45 13.89
CA THR A 136 -26.46 4.32 13.01
C THR A 136 -25.43 4.03 11.92
N LEU A 137 -24.44 4.92 11.76
CA LEU A 137 -23.37 4.76 10.79
C LEU A 137 -22.27 3.86 11.35
N MET A 138 -21.71 3.03 10.48
CA MET A 138 -20.53 2.23 10.79
C MET A 138 -19.34 2.82 10.06
N GLY A 139 -18.23 2.97 10.76
CA GLY A 139 -16.99 3.43 10.17
C GLY A 139 -15.95 2.32 10.09
N ARG A 140 -15.12 2.37 9.05
CA ARG A 140 -13.86 1.64 8.99
C ARG A 140 -12.74 2.60 8.60
N ALA A 141 -11.84 2.87 9.53
CA ALA A 141 -10.67 3.69 9.28
C ALA A 141 -9.41 2.81 9.19
N SER A 142 -8.50 3.17 8.29
CA SER A 142 -7.22 2.48 8.11
C SER A 142 -6.23 3.39 7.40
N THR A 143 -4.97 2.98 7.38
CA THR A 143 -3.91 3.66 6.62
C THR A 143 -3.65 2.97 5.29
N ARG A 144 -3.29 3.77 4.31
CA ARG A 144 -2.77 3.33 3.01
C ARG A 144 -1.31 3.73 2.93
N ALA A 145 -0.44 2.78 2.63
CA ALA A 145 0.94 3.09 2.28
C ALA A 145 1.00 3.56 0.83
N SER A 146 1.58 4.70 0.59
CA SER A 146 1.89 5.23 -0.73
C SER A 146 3.36 5.57 -0.82
N ALA A 147 3.94 5.46 -2.00
CA ALA A 147 5.31 5.89 -2.25
C ALA A 147 5.33 7.10 -3.18
N MET A 148 6.46 7.76 -3.24
CA MET A 148 6.68 8.85 -4.18
C MET A 148 6.38 8.40 -5.61
N GLY A 149 5.62 9.20 -6.36
CA GLY A 149 5.15 8.90 -7.71
C GLY A 149 3.91 8.00 -7.75
N SER A 150 3.30 7.68 -6.58
CA SER A 150 2.06 6.87 -6.46
C SER A 150 2.15 5.49 -7.12
N LEU A 151 3.37 4.98 -7.32
CA LEU A 151 3.62 3.63 -7.84
C LEU A 151 3.95 2.67 -6.68
N PRO A 152 3.50 1.42 -6.74
CA PRO A 152 3.82 0.42 -5.72
C PRO A 152 5.34 0.15 -5.67
N ILE A 153 5.77 -0.50 -4.60
CA ILE A 153 7.14 -0.96 -4.43
C ILE A 153 7.13 -2.48 -4.49
N VAL A 154 7.73 -3.03 -5.54
CA VAL A 154 7.63 -4.46 -5.86
C VAL A 154 8.97 -4.98 -6.37
N GLY A 155 9.49 -6.02 -5.74
CA GLY A 155 10.73 -6.67 -6.20
C GLY A 155 11.61 -7.18 -5.06
N PRO A 156 12.77 -7.73 -5.39
CA PRO A 156 13.78 -8.15 -4.42
C PRO A 156 14.36 -6.93 -3.69
N ILE A 157 14.77 -7.14 -2.45
CA ILE A 157 15.38 -6.11 -1.60
C ILE A 157 16.90 -6.27 -1.65
N ALA A 158 17.63 -5.18 -1.79
CA ALA A 158 19.09 -5.14 -1.61
C ALA A 158 19.45 -4.61 -0.22
N ASN A 159 20.59 -5.03 0.30
CA ASN A 159 21.20 -4.42 1.48
C ASN A 159 21.58 -2.98 1.15
N ARG A 160 20.90 -2.01 1.75
CA ARG A 160 21.08 -0.58 1.44
C ARG A 160 22.51 -0.11 1.65
N ALA A 161 23.12 -0.42 2.77
CA ALA A 161 24.47 0.06 3.09
C ALA A 161 25.50 -0.44 2.07
N LEU A 162 25.46 -1.72 1.73
CA LEU A 162 26.32 -2.31 0.73
C LEU A 162 26.01 -1.79 -0.67
N PHE A 163 24.73 -1.52 -0.98
CA PHE A 163 24.34 -0.95 -2.26
C PHE A 163 24.91 0.44 -2.44
N LEU A 164 24.74 1.32 -1.46
CA LEU A 164 25.26 2.70 -1.52
C LEU A 164 26.79 2.73 -1.64
N GLU A 165 27.48 1.82 -0.96
CA GLU A 165 28.94 1.72 -1.06
C GLU A 165 29.40 1.21 -2.44
N ARG A 166 28.78 0.14 -2.96
CA ARG A 166 29.17 -0.44 -4.27
C ARG A 166 28.87 0.49 -5.45
N PHE A 167 27.80 1.25 -5.36
CA PHE A 167 27.32 2.12 -6.44
C PHE A 167 27.64 3.60 -6.22
N LYS A 168 28.53 3.93 -5.26
CA LYS A 168 28.88 5.32 -4.90
C LYS A 168 29.40 6.18 -6.05
N ALA A 169 29.96 5.59 -7.13
CA ALA A 169 30.40 6.31 -8.30
C ALA A 169 29.28 7.11 -8.98
N ILE A 170 28.02 6.70 -8.82
CA ILE A 170 26.84 7.42 -9.34
C ILE A 170 26.72 8.83 -8.75
N ARG A 171 27.24 9.08 -7.55
CA ARG A 171 27.27 10.42 -6.92
C ARG A 171 28.11 11.41 -7.72
N LEU A 172 29.20 10.92 -8.35
CA LEU A 172 30.11 11.75 -9.15
C LEU A 172 29.62 11.91 -10.58
N ASP A 173 29.06 10.86 -11.15
CA ASP A 173 28.47 10.86 -12.48
C ASP A 173 27.22 9.98 -12.49
N ALA A 174 26.05 10.59 -12.62
CA ALA A 174 24.75 9.90 -12.62
C ALA A 174 24.58 8.89 -13.79
N LYS A 175 25.46 8.95 -14.80
CA LYS A 175 25.49 8.00 -15.94
C LYS A 175 26.49 6.85 -15.72
N ALA A 176 27.44 7.00 -14.80
CA ALA A 176 28.42 5.99 -14.47
C ALA A 176 27.80 4.91 -13.58
N ILE A 177 27.06 3.98 -14.18
CA ILE A 177 26.52 2.80 -13.46
C ILE A 177 27.67 1.80 -13.36
N PRO A 178 28.20 1.54 -12.16
CA PRO A 178 29.27 0.54 -11.98
C PRO A 178 28.80 -0.85 -12.43
N ASP A 179 29.71 -1.60 -13.07
CA ASP A 179 29.53 -3.04 -13.27
C ASP A 179 29.80 -3.77 -11.95
N ALA A 180 28.83 -3.72 -11.07
CA ALA A 180 28.92 -4.30 -9.74
C ALA A 180 27.68 -5.15 -9.46
N GLU A 181 27.88 -6.28 -8.81
CA GLU A 181 26.78 -7.14 -8.40
C GLU A 181 25.94 -6.43 -7.33
N VAL A 182 24.61 -6.44 -7.50
CA VAL A 182 23.68 -5.91 -6.52
C VAL A 182 23.69 -6.78 -5.27
N PRO A 183 23.92 -6.21 -4.08
CA PRO A 183 23.99 -6.97 -2.82
C PRO A 183 22.58 -7.34 -2.32
N TRP A 184 21.98 -8.37 -2.92
CA TRP A 184 20.65 -8.82 -2.58
C TRP A 184 20.53 -9.37 -1.15
N GLU A 185 19.43 -9.06 -0.49
CA GLU A 185 18.94 -9.82 0.66
C GLU A 185 18.22 -11.06 0.11
N TYR A 186 19.00 -12.13 -0.12
CA TYR A 186 18.55 -13.32 -0.83
C TYR A 186 17.28 -13.92 -0.22
N GLY A 187 16.27 -14.16 -1.05
CA GLY A 187 14.98 -14.68 -0.64
C GLY A 187 14.04 -13.67 -0.01
N LEU A 188 14.43 -12.38 0.08
CA LEU A 188 13.59 -11.33 0.64
C LEU A 188 13.02 -10.42 -0.47
N TYR A 189 11.69 -10.32 -0.48
CA TYR A 189 10.94 -9.57 -1.48
C TYR A 189 9.96 -8.61 -0.84
N LEU A 190 9.60 -7.55 -1.55
CA LEU A 190 8.67 -6.52 -1.11
C LEU A 190 7.51 -6.37 -2.10
N SER A 191 6.29 -6.25 -1.57
CA SER A 191 5.08 -5.84 -2.31
C SER A 191 4.26 -4.90 -1.43
N THR A 192 4.44 -3.60 -1.61
CA THR A 192 3.81 -2.60 -0.75
C THR A 192 3.56 -1.28 -1.47
N ALA A 193 3.09 -0.29 -0.75
CA ALA A 193 2.84 1.07 -1.23
C ALA A 193 1.86 1.15 -2.41
N HIS A 194 0.88 0.26 -2.46
CA HIS A 194 -0.15 0.25 -3.51
C HIS A 194 -1.10 1.45 -3.47
N GLY A 195 -1.07 2.25 -2.41
CA GLY A 195 -1.91 3.42 -2.23
C GLY A 195 -3.40 3.09 -2.32
N SER A 196 -4.16 3.93 -3.00
CA SER A 196 -5.61 3.74 -3.24
C SER A 196 -5.93 2.79 -4.42
N ARG A 197 -4.91 2.34 -5.17
CA ARG A 197 -5.08 1.52 -6.38
C ARG A 197 -4.69 0.06 -6.18
N GLY A 198 -4.66 -0.42 -4.93
CA GLY A 198 -4.19 -1.76 -4.59
C GLY A 198 -4.94 -2.88 -5.31
N MET A 199 -6.24 -2.77 -5.50
CA MET A 199 -7.05 -3.77 -6.20
C MET A 199 -6.63 -3.97 -7.68
N ILE A 200 -6.08 -2.93 -8.31
CA ILE A 200 -5.57 -3.00 -9.70
C ILE A 200 -4.11 -3.44 -9.71
N SER A 201 -3.27 -2.86 -8.84
CA SER A 201 -1.82 -3.06 -8.89
C SER A 201 -1.35 -4.35 -8.20
N ALA A 202 -2.05 -4.86 -7.19
CA ALA A 202 -1.60 -6.05 -6.46
C ALA A 202 -1.57 -7.33 -7.33
N PRO A 203 -2.54 -7.63 -8.21
CA PRO A 203 -2.46 -8.83 -9.04
C PRO A 203 -1.25 -8.83 -9.98
N ILE A 204 -0.97 -7.74 -10.68
CA ILE A 204 0.20 -7.66 -11.56
C ILE A 204 1.52 -7.69 -10.74
N SER A 205 1.54 -7.08 -9.57
CA SER A 205 2.69 -7.14 -8.66
C SER A 205 2.98 -8.56 -8.19
N ALA A 206 1.95 -9.34 -7.88
CA ALA A 206 2.09 -10.74 -7.53
C ALA A 206 2.65 -11.58 -8.68
N MET A 207 2.24 -11.31 -9.92
CA MET A 207 2.80 -11.98 -11.10
C MET A 207 4.28 -11.65 -11.28
N ILE A 208 4.67 -10.39 -11.16
CA ILE A 208 6.06 -9.94 -11.23
C ILE A 208 6.91 -10.59 -10.15
N LEU A 209 6.43 -10.61 -8.90
CA LEU A 209 7.12 -11.26 -7.78
C LEU A 209 7.28 -12.75 -7.98
N ARG A 210 6.23 -13.43 -8.44
CA ARG A 210 6.32 -14.86 -8.78
C ARG A 210 7.49 -15.12 -9.73
N ASP A 211 7.64 -14.30 -10.76
CA ASP A 211 8.67 -14.48 -11.76
C ASP A 211 10.08 -14.22 -11.19
N TYR A 212 10.25 -13.20 -10.36
CA TYR A 212 11.50 -13.01 -9.61
C TYR A 212 11.82 -14.22 -8.72
N ILE A 213 10.83 -14.72 -7.97
CA ILE A 213 10.99 -15.85 -7.04
C ILE A 213 11.33 -17.14 -7.78
N MET A 214 10.72 -17.37 -8.94
CA MET A 214 10.95 -18.56 -9.78
C MET A 214 12.24 -18.46 -10.60
N GLY A 215 12.99 -17.35 -10.46
CA GLY A 215 14.24 -17.16 -11.21
C GLY A 215 14.03 -17.01 -12.71
N ALA A 216 12.91 -16.43 -13.13
CA ALA A 216 12.67 -16.19 -14.54
C ALA A 216 13.79 -15.31 -15.12
N THR A 217 14.51 -15.86 -16.11
CA THR A 217 15.59 -15.18 -16.81
C THR A 217 15.07 -14.14 -17.80
N ASP A 218 13.82 -14.29 -18.23
CA ASP A 218 13.15 -13.38 -19.16
C ASP A 218 11.93 -12.72 -18.50
N LEU A 219 12.05 -11.43 -18.26
CA LEU A 219 10.98 -10.55 -17.78
C LEU A 219 10.44 -9.64 -18.91
N SER A 220 10.77 -9.92 -20.17
CA SER A 220 10.42 -9.06 -21.33
C SER A 220 8.91 -8.89 -21.53
N ARG A 221 8.09 -9.77 -20.96
CA ARG A 221 6.63 -9.60 -20.94
C ARG A 221 6.17 -8.38 -20.13
N TYR A 222 7.04 -7.81 -19.30
CA TYR A 222 6.79 -6.57 -18.59
C TYR A 222 7.63 -5.44 -19.20
N PRO A 223 7.07 -4.24 -19.42
CA PRO A 223 7.85 -3.10 -19.85
C PRO A 223 9.01 -2.82 -18.89
N THR A 224 10.24 -2.69 -19.39
CA THR A 224 11.43 -2.41 -18.56
C THR A 224 11.26 -1.15 -17.72
N ALA A 225 10.63 -0.12 -18.30
CA ALA A 225 10.31 1.12 -17.58
C ALA A 225 9.38 0.88 -16.39
N LEU A 226 8.42 -0.05 -16.50
CA LEU A 226 7.54 -0.42 -15.39
C LEU A 226 8.34 -1.11 -14.28
N LEU A 227 9.14 -2.12 -14.63
CA LEU A 227 9.97 -2.84 -13.64
C LEU A 227 10.89 -1.87 -12.90
N ALA A 228 11.59 -1.00 -13.60
CA ALA A 228 12.45 0.01 -12.99
C ALA A 228 11.66 0.99 -12.08
N ALA A 229 10.47 1.40 -12.52
CA ALA A 229 9.64 2.38 -11.81
C ALA A 229 9.01 1.83 -10.52
N ILE A 230 8.85 0.51 -10.36
CA ILE A 230 8.30 -0.11 -9.15
C ILE A 230 9.37 -0.76 -8.26
N HIS A 231 10.59 -0.95 -8.76
CA HIS A 231 11.65 -1.66 -8.03
C HIS A 231 12.06 -0.93 -6.74
N PRO A 232 12.31 -1.64 -5.61
CA PRO A 232 12.77 -1.02 -4.37
C PRO A 232 14.05 -0.19 -4.51
N ASN A 233 15.02 -0.66 -5.28
CA ASN A 233 16.30 0.00 -5.48
C ASN A 233 16.21 1.38 -6.16
N ARG A 234 15.04 1.75 -6.74
CA ARG A 234 14.85 3.10 -7.30
C ARG A 234 15.12 4.21 -6.28
N PHE A 235 14.87 3.93 -5.00
CA PHE A 235 15.12 4.89 -3.92
C PHE A 235 16.61 5.01 -3.63
N TYR A 236 17.37 3.91 -3.68
CA TYR A 236 18.82 3.91 -3.48
C TYR A 236 19.55 4.60 -4.63
N TYR A 237 19.12 4.35 -5.89
CA TYR A 237 19.62 5.11 -7.04
C TYR A 237 19.31 6.59 -6.94
N ARG A 238 18.13 6.94 -6.45
CA ARG A 238 17.75 8.34 -6.24
C ARG A 238 18.58 9.01 -5.15
N GLU A 239 18.81 8.32 -4.05
CA GLU A 239 19.67 8.78 -2.97
C GLU A 239 21.09 9.07 -3.47
N LEU A 240 21.67 8.18 -4.28
CA LEU A 240 22.99 8.37 -4.87
C LEU A 240 23.04 9.53 -5.87
N ARG A 241 21.96 9.79 -6.62
CA ARG A 241 21.93 10.85 -7.64
C ARG A 241 21.71 12.24 -7.11
N TYR A 242 21.01 12.36 -6.01
CA TYR A 242 20.55 13.67 -5.51
C TYR A 242 21.08 14.00 -4.11
N ASP A 243 21.95 13.16 -3.58
CA ASP A 243 22.58 13.30 -2.25
C ASP A 243 21.55 13.55 -1.13
N LEU A 244 20.45 12.80 -1.15
CA LEU A 244 19.28 12.92 -0.26
C LEU A 244 19.46 12.12 1.02
#